data_d077d8fe2820fbfb314c85f0d471b32f
#
_entry.id   d077d8fe2820fbfb314c85f0d471b32f
#
_cell.length_a   1.000
_cell.length_b   1.000
_cell.length_c   1.000
_cell.angle_alpha   90.00
_cell.angle_beta   90.00
_cell.angle_gamma   90.00
#
_symmetry.space_group_name_H-M   'P 1'
#
loop_
_entity.id
_entity.type
_entity.pdbx_description
1 polymer ?
#
loop_
_entity_poly.entity_id
_entity_poly.type
_entity_poly.pdbx_seq_one_letter_code
_entity_poly.pdbx_strand_id
1 'polypeptide(L)'
;MTRILVTALVGAVLSGGLGYLLIPMLRALKVGQSIREVGPIWHNYKAGTPMMGGLMFIAASIIVLLCNLPFMADYSVFYVLILSLCFGFVGFLDDYAKLRKKQNEGLTSIQKFLLQLAVSALFLYIMYRSGAMSTEMYIPFFGISIPLHPIVYIFLSMFIMVGCDNAVNITDGVDGLSSSVTLPVMVFFTAAAIKQGKYDLALLPASLVGGLIAYLFYNWHPAKVFMGDTGSLFLGGVVCALAFALDMPLILIFVGFVYICETVSVILQVGYFKLTHGKRLFKMAPIHHHFEKCGWKEEKIVIVFAAVSAVMCILAWLGI
;
A
#
# COMPACT_ATOMS: atom_id res chain seq x y z
N MET A 1 -12.08 22.57 0.93
CA MET A 1 -12.03 21.89 -0.41
C MET A 1 -10.84 22.36 -1.23
N THR A 2 -10.68 23.67 -1.49
CA THR A 2 -9.55 24.19 -2.32
C THR A 2 -8.18 23.70 -1.84
N ARG A 3 -7.90 23.73 -0.52
CA ARG A 3 -6.63 23.24 0.05
C ARG A 3 -6.35 21.79 -0.29
N ILE A 4 -7.34 20.90 -0.23
CA ILE A 4 -7.20 19.47 -0.55
C ILE A 4 -6.90 19.24 -2.03
N LEU A 5 -7.60 19.96 -2.92
CA LEU A 5 -7.34 19.89 -4.37
C LEU A 5 -5.93 20.41 -4.72
N VAL A 6 -5.52 21.52 -4.11
CA VAL A 6 -4.15 22.06 -4.27
C VAL A 6 -3.13 21.04 -3.76
N THR A 7 -3.38 20.41 -2.63
CA THR A 7 -2.52 19.36 -2.07
C THR A 7 -2.33 18.19 -3.04
N ALA A 8 -3.40 17.71 -3.66
CA ALA A 8 -3.31 16.65 -4.68
C ALA A 8 -2.50 17.10 -5.91
N LEU A 9 -2.74 18.31 -6.40
CA LEU A 9 -2.00 18.87 -7.54
C LEU A 9 -0.51 19.03 -7.24
N VAL A 10 -0.17 19.59 -6.07
CA VAL A 10 1.23 19.74 -5.64
C VAL A 10 1.89 18.38 -5.46
N GLY A 11 1.18 17.40 -4.89
CA GLY A 11 1.63 16.01 -4.78
C GLY A 11 1.97 15.40 -6.14
N ALA A 12 1.12 15.64 -7.15
CA ALA A 12 1.39 15.20 -8.53
C ALA A 12 2.62 15.86 -9.15
N VAL A 13 2.74 17.18 -9.04
CA VAL A 13 3.88 17.93 -9.58
C VAL A 13 5.19 17.50 -8.92
N LEU A 14 5.21 17.39 -7.60
CA LEU A 14 6.40 16.98 -6.86
C LEU A 14 6.80 15.54 -7.17
N SER A 15 5.84 14.60 -7.14
CA SER A 15 6.12 13.19 -7.45
C SER A 15 6.63 13.03 -8.89
N GLY A 16 6.00 13.70 -9.86
CA GLY A 16 6.43 13.69 -11.25
C GLY A 16 7.82 14.30 -11.45
N GLY A 17 8.10 15.44 -10.83
CA GLY A 17 9.41 16.09 -10.88
C GLY A 17 10.51 15.26 -10.21
N LEU A 18 10.21 14.68 -9.05
CA LEU A 18 11.12 13.73 -8.37
C LEU A 18 11.41 12.51 -9.24
N GLY A 19 10.41 12.01 -10.00
CA GLY A 19 10.61 10.90 -10.92
C GLY A 19 11.62 11.23 -12.02
N TYR A 20 11.55 12.43 -12.57
CA TYR A 20 12.52 12.89 -13.56
C TYR A 20 13.96 12.90 -13.04
N LEU A 21 14.16 13.21 -11.76
CA LEU A 21 15.47 13.27 -11.12
C LEU A 21 15.91 11.89 -10.60
N LEU A 22 15.02 11.15 -9.92
CA LEU A 22 15.37 9.90 -9.24
C LEU A 22 15.60 8.74 -10.21
N ILE A 23 14.81 8.62 -11.29
CA ILE A 23 14.94 7.47 -12.20
C ILE A 23 16.33 7.38 -12.84
N PRO A 24 16.92 8.46 -13.41
CA PRO A 24 18.27 8.42 -13.91
C PRO A 24 19.32 8.09 -12.83
N MET A 25 19.14 8.65 -11.62
CA MET A 25 20.03 8.38 -10.48
C MET A 25 19.99 6.91 -10.06
N LEU A 26 18.78 6.31 -9.93
CA LEU A 26 18.61 4.91 -9.59
C LEU A 26 19.20 3.98 -10.67
N ARG A 27 19.10 4.35 -11.94
CA ARG A 27 19.75 3.63 -13.06
C ARG A 27 21.28 3.70 -12.95
N ALA A 28 21.83 4.88 -12.68
CA ALA A 28 23.27 5.08 -12.52
C ALA A 28 23.85 4.27 -11.36
N LEU A 29 23.11 4.15 -10.27
CA LEU A 29 23.47 3.34 -9.09
C LEU A 29 23.27 1.83 -9.34
N LYS A 30 22.82 1.42 -10.54
CA LYS A 30 22.49 0.02 -10.89
C LYS A 30 21.53 -0.63 -9.90
N VAL A 31 20.59 0.16 -9.39
CA VAL A 31 19.49 -0.27 -8.50
C VAL A 31 18.43 -0.98 -9.35
N GLY A 32 18.82 -2.02 -10.10
CA GLY A 32 17.92 -2.75 -10.98
C GLY A 32 17.50 -4.09 -10.40
N GLN A 33 16.29 -4.50 -10.69
CA GLN A 33 15.77 -5.81 -10.29
C GLN A 33 16.55 -6.91 -10.99
N SER A 34 17.11 -7.85 -10.23
CA SER A 34 17.50 -9.16 -10.75
C SER A 34 16.24 -10.03 -10.84
N ILE A 35 16.09 -10.77 -11.94
CA ILE A 35 14.91 -11.62 -12.14
C ILE A 35 14.99 -12.82 -11.22
N ARG A 36 13.88 -13.15 -10.55
CA ARG A 36 13.79 -14.42 -9.78
C ARG A 36 13.78 -15.58 -10.74
N GLU A 37 14.67 -16.56 -10.54
CA GLU A 37 14.69 -17.81 -11.31
C GLU A 37 13.35 -18.57 -11.26
N VAL A 38 12.58 -18.38 -10.19
CA VAL A 38 11.25 -18.99 -9.96
C VAL A 38 10.11 -18.10 -10.46
N GLY A 39 10.40 -16.88 -10.95
CA GLY A 39 9.41 -15.93 -11.47
C GLY A 39 8.87 -16.32 -12.86
N PRO A 40 7.84 -15.60 -13.35
CA PRO A 40 7.34 -15.80 -14.70
C PRO A 40 8.43 -15.50 -15.74
N ILE A 41 8.76 -16.48 -16.58
CA ILE A 41 9.82 -16.37 -17.61
C ILE A 41 9.55 -15.20 -18.58
N TRP A 42 8.27 -14.86 -18.80
CA TRP A 42 7.88 -13.74 -19.66
C TRP A 42 8.15 -12.35 -19.05
N HIS A 43 8.55 -12.27 -17.77
CA HIS A 43 9.01 -11.02 -17.15
C HIS A 43 10.52 -10.74 -17.36
N ASN A 44 11.23 -11.57 -18.12
CA ASN A 44 12.67 -11.41 -18.35
C ASN A 44 13.05 -10.06 -18.99
N TYR A 45 12.16 -9.43 -19.76
CA TYR A 45 12.37 -8.10 -20.33
C TYR A 45 12.39 -6.97 -19.28
N LYS A 46 11.88 -7.23 -18.07
CA LYS A 46 11.87 -6.27 -16.95
C LYS A 46 13.23 -6.16 -16.23
N ALA A 47 14.21 -7.01 -16.62
CA ALA A 47 15.55 -6.98 -16.04
C ALA A 47 16.22 -5.62 -16.21
N GLY A 48 16.80 -5.10 -15.13
CA GLY A 48 17.49 -3.80 -15.15
C GLY A 48 16.57 -2.58 -14.97
N THR A 49 15.23 -2.77 -14.88
CA THR A 49 14.33 -1.68 -14.49
C THR A 49 14.65 -1.26 -13.03
N PRO A 50 14.90 0.04 -12.76
CA PRO A 50 15.25 0.50 -11.43
C PRO A 50 14.11 0.26 -10.43
N MET A 51 14.49 -0.08 -9.20
CA MET A 51 13.60 -0.27 -8.05
C MET A 51 13.59 0.97 -7.15
N MET A 52 12.79 0.96 -6.08
CA MET A 52 12.66 2.04 -5.09
C MET A 52 12.01 3.32 -5.64
N GLY A 53 11.26 3.23 -6.72
CA GLY A 53 10.48 4.34 -7.27
C GLY A 53 9.42 4.89 -6.31
N GLY A 54 9.03 4.12 -5.29
CA GLY A 54 8.15 4.57 -4.21
C GLY A 54 8.64 5.82 -3.49
N LEU A 55 9.95 6.07 -3.46
CA LEU A 55 10.53 7.29 -2.89
C LEU A 55 9.98 8.58 -3.53
N MET A 56 9.48 8.52 -4.77
CA MET A 56 8.90 9.68 -5.47
C MET A 56 7.67 10.22 -4.74
N PHE A 57 6.67 9.38 -4.54
CA PHE A 57 5.43 9.79 -3.90
C PHE A 57 5.56 9.89 -2.37
N ILE A 58 6.48 9.14 -1.75
CA ILE A 58 6.81 9.26 -0.32
C ILE A 58 7.38 10.64 -0.03
N ALA A 59 8.44 11.04 -0.74
CA ALA A 59 9.07 12.35 -0.54
C ALA A 59 8.11 13.49 -0.90
N ALA A 60 7.34 13.35 -1.99
CA ALA A 60 6.32 14.34 -2.36
C ALA A 60 5.30 14.53 -1.23
N SER A 61 4.78 13.45 -0.64
CA SER A 61 3.80 13.52 0.45
C SER A 61 4.38 14.15 1.71
N ILE A 62 5.62 13.84 2.07
CA ILE A 62 6.30 14.48 3.21
C ILE A 62 6.42 15.99 2.96
N ILE A 63 6.91 16.42 1.81
CA ILE A 63 7.09 17.84 1.47
C ILE A 63 5.73 18.55 1.53
N VAL A 64 4.70 17.97 0.94
CA VAL A 64 3.34 18.53 0.95
C VAL A 64 2.81 18.73 2.38
N LEU A 65 2.97 17.73 3.25
CA LEU A 65 2.52 17.84 4.64
C LEU A 65 3.32 18.89 5.42
N LEU A 66 4.63 18.95 5.25
CA LEU A 66 5.47 19.98 5.87
C LEU A 66 5.08 21.39 5.41
N CYS A 67 4.79 21.61 4.13
CA CYS A 67 4.30 22.88 3.63
C CYS A 67 2.93 23.27 4.18
N ASN A 68 2.11 22.28 4.55
CA ASN A 68 0.79 22.51 5.16
C ASN A 68 0.84 22.70 6.68
N LEU A 69 1.95 22.38 7.35
CA LEU A 69 2.10 22.40 8.80
C LEU A 69 1.61 23.71 9.48
N PRO A 70 1.94 24.93 8.95
CA PRO A 70 1.49 26.17 9.57
C PRO A 70 -0.03 26.41 9.51
N PHE A 71 -0.75 25.64 8.70
CA PHE A 71 -2.20 25.79 8.46
C PHE A 71 -3.02 24.64 9.03
N MET A 72 -2.39 23.70 9.76
CA MET A 72 -3.05 22.56 10.40
C MET A 72 -3.59 22.92 11.78
N ALA A 73 -4.82 22.49 12.04
CA ALA A 73 -5.44 22.54 13.36
C ALA A 73 -5.28 21.21 14.10
N ASP A 74 -5.16 20.11 13.37
CA ASP A 74 -5.00 18.74 13.88
C ASP A 74 -3.78 18.05 13.25
N TYR A 75 -2.97 17.43 14.10
CA TYR A 75 -1.74 16.75 13.72
C TYR A 75 -1.90 15.23 13.63
N SER A 76 -3.12 14.70 13.66
CA SER A 76 -3.40 13.25 13.58
C SER A 76 -2.85 12.61 12.30
N VAL A 77 -2.75 13.37 11.19
CA VAL A 77 -2.14 12.92 9.93
C VAL A 77 -0.70 12.44 10.11
N PHE A 78 0.04 12.97 11.09
CA PHE A 78 1.42 12.56 11.34
C PHE A 78 1.51 11.18 11.99
N TYR A 79 0.51 10.73 12.75
CA TYR A 79 0.46 9.35 13.21
C TYR A 79 0.38 8.39 12.01
N VAL A 80 -0.47 8.71 11.04
CA VAL A 80 -0.58 7.93 9.79
C VAL A 80 0.73 7.95 9.03
N LEU A 81 1.33 9.12 8.84
CA LEU A 81 2.60 9.26 8.14
C LEU A 81 3.73 8.47 8.82
N ILE A 82 3.85 8.56 10.16
CA ILE A 82 4.91 7.89 10.91
C ILE A 82 4.79 6.37 10.78
N LEU A 83 3.59 5.79 10.97
CA LEU A 83 3.39 4.35 10.78
C LEU A 83 3.77 3.93 9.37
N SER A 84 3.31 4.68 8.36
CA SER A 84 3.58 4.40 6.96
C SER A 84 5.07 4.49 6.62
N LEU A 85 5.77 5.48 7.18
CA LEU A 85 7.22 5.60 7.04
C LEU A 85 7.98 4.46 7.72
N CYS A 86 7.52 4.01 8.89
CA CYS A 86 8.14 2.86 9.56
C CYS A 86 7.98 1.58 8.73
N PHE A 87 6.82 1.31 8.15
CA PHE A 87 6.63 0.18 7.23
C PHE A 87 7.43 0.37 5.94
N GLY A 88 7.40 1.56 5.34
CA GLY A 88 8.24 1.90 4.18
C GLY A 88 9.73 1.74 4.47
N PHE A 89 10.18 2.02 5.69
CA PHE A 89 11.56 1.80 6.11
C PHE A 89 11.91 0.31 6.22
N VAL A 90 10.98 -0.54 6.68
CA VAL A 90 11.17 -2.01 6.61
C VAL A 90 11.35 -2.45 5.15
N GLY A 91 10.54 -1.90 4.23
CA GLY A 91 10.67 -2.13 2.79
C GLY A 91 12.00 -1.62 2.24
N PHE A 92 12.43 -0.44 2.67
CA PHE A 92 13.74 0.12 2.30
C PHE A 92 14.90 -0.78 2.72
N LEU A 93 14.86 -1.34 3.93
CA LEU A 93 15.87 -2.28 4.40
C LEU A 93 15.88 -3.56 3.55
N ASP A 94 14.72 -4.04 3.13
CA ASP A 94 14.60 -5.20 2.25
C ASP A 94 15.18 -4.91 0.86
N ASP A 95 14.77 -3.81 0.23
CA ASP A 95 15.29 -3.38 -1.08
C ASP A 95 16.80 -3.12 -1.02
N TYR A 96 17.29 -2.44 0.03
CA TYR A 96 18.71 -2.18 0.22
C TYR A 96 19.52 -3.47 0.40
N ALA A 97 18.98 -4.45 1.13
CA ALA A 97 19.63 -5.75 1.32
C ALA A 97 19.75 -6.51 -0.02
N LYS A 98 18.69 -6.49 -0.87
CA LYS A 98 18.72 -7.04 -2.23
C LYS A 98 19.83 -6.40 -3.08
N LEU A 99 19.94 -5.08 -3.03
CA LEU A 99 20.94 -4.33 -3.79
C LEU A 99 22.37 -4.64 -3.34
N ARG A 100 22.60 -4.63 -2.02
CA ARG A 100 23.94 -4.87 -1.46
C ARG A 100 24.44 -6.28 -1.76
N LYS A 101 23.55 -7.27 -1.66
CA LYS A 101 23.88 -8.68 -1.91
C LYS A 101 23.89 -9.03 -3.41
N LYS A 102 23.40 -8.15 -4.30
CA LYS A 102 23.18 -8.42 -5.73
C LYS A 102 22.35 -9.70 -5.95
N GLN A 103 21.38 -9.95 -5.09
CA GLN A 103 20.50 -11.12 -5.06
C GLN A 103 19.04 -10.67 -5.01
N ASN A 104 18.15 -11.59 -5.34
CA ASN A 104 16.71 -11.36 -5.21
C ASN A 104 16.18 -11.48 -3.78
N GLU A 105 17.01 -11.99 -2.86
CA GLU A 105 16.64 -12.18 -1.47
C GLU A 105 17.17 -11.02 -0.61
N GLY A 106 16.24 -10.24 -0.08
CA GLY A 106 16.48 -9.17 0.88
C GLY A 106 16.50 -9.69 2.32
N LEU A 107 15.54 -9.25 3.11
CA LEU A 107 15.25 -9.79 4.43
C LEU A 107 14.54 -11.16 4.28
N THR A 108 14.77 -12.06 5.24
CA THR A 108 13.94 -13.27 5.30
C THR A 108 12.49 -12.91 5.61
N SER A 109 11.54 -13.75 5.18
CA SER A 109 10.10 -13.53 5.45
C SER A 109 9.82 -13.38 6.95
N ILE A 110 10.55 -14.11 7.81
CA ILE A 110 10.42 -14.01 9.26
C ILE A 110 10.94 -12.67 9.78
N GLN A 111 12.11 -12.20 9.29
CA GLN A 111 12.66 -10.90 9.68
C GLN A 111 11.71 -9.77 9.30
N LYS A 112 11.19 -9.77 8.06
CA LYS A 112 10.23 -8.79 7.58
C LYS A 112 8.97 -8.79 8.44
N PHE A 113 8.39 -9.97 8.70
CA PHE A 113 7.21 -10.13 9.53
C PHE A 113 7.43 -9.63 10.97
N LEU A 114 8.54 -9.98 11.61
CA LEU A 114 8.84 -9.54 12.99
C LEU A 114 9.04 -8.03 13.09
N LEU A 115 9.69 -7.40 12.09
CA LEU A 115 9.83 -5.95 12.04
C LEU A 115 8.48 -5.25 11.87
N GLN A 116 7.62 -5.73 10.98
CA GLN A 116 6.26 -5.21 10.80
C GLN A 116 5.43 -5.36 12.08
N LEU A 117 5.56 -6.50 12.77
CA LEU A 117 4.87 -6.75 14.04
C LEU A 117 5.35 -5.80 15.13
N ALA A 118 6.67 -5.58 15.24
CA ALA A 118 7.25 -4.64 16.21
C ALA A 118 6.81 -3.19 15.93
N VAL A 119 6.79 -2.77 14.67
CA VAL A 119 6.30 -1.44 14.26
C VAL A 119 4.82 -1.29 14.63
N SER A 120 3.98 -2.29 14.32
CA SER A 120 2.55 -2.27 14.65
C SER A 120 2.31 -2.21 16.15
N ALA A 121 3.03 -3.02 16.94
CA ALA A 121 2.92 -3.05 18.40
C ALA A 121 3.31 -1.70 19.02
N LEU A 122 4.43 -1.11 18.57
CA LEU A 122 4.91 0.18 19.05
C LEU A 122 3.91 1.29 18.71
N PHE A 123 3.40 1.31 17.48
CA PHE A 123 2.41 2.29 17.06
C PHE A 123 1.13 2.20 17.89
N LEU A 124 0.56 1.02 18.07
CA LEU A 124 -0.65 0.80 18.86
C LEU A 124 -0.42 1.16 20.34
N TYR A 125 0.76 0.87 20.88
CA TYR A 125 1.14 1.28 22.23
C TYR A 125 1.15 2.80 22.38
N ILE A 126 1.77 3.52 21.44
CA ILE A 126 1.81 4.99 21.44
C ILE A 126 0.39 5.58 21.34
N MET A 127 -0.42 5.07 20.40
CA MET A 127 -1.80 5.53 20.18
C MET A 127 -2.68 5.28 21.42
N TYR A 128 -2.53 4.12 22.06
CA TYR A 128 -3.25 3.82 23.29
C TYR A 128 -2.83 4.74 24.44
N ARG A 129 -1.51 4.95 24.64
CA ARG A 129 -0.97 5.81 25.70
C ARG A 129 -1.32 7.29 25.52
N SER A 130 -1.41 7.77 24.28
CA SER A 130 -1.79 9.15 23.96
C SER A 130 -3.31 9.41 24.04
N GLY A 131 -4.12 8.35 24.23
CA GLY A 131 -5.58 8.47 24.18
C GLY A 131 -6.13 8.76 22.77
N ALA A 132 -5.30 8.62 21.73
CA ALA A 132 -5.68 8.87 20.35
C ALA A 132 -6.35 7.64 19.67
N MET A 133 -6.52 6.53 20.40
CA MET A 133 -7.12 5.30 19.91
C MET A 133 -8.28 4.89 20.80
N SER A 134 -9.45 4.70 20.19
CA SER A 134 -10.57 3.98 20.79
C SER A 134 -10.36 2.46 20.66
N THR A 135 -10.87 1.68 21.62
CA THR A 135 -10.93 0.22 21.52
C THR A 135 -12.28 -0.26 20.99
N GLU A 136 -13.05 0.63 20.40
CA GLU A 136 -14.32 0.31 19.74
C GLU A 136 -14.09 -0.11 18.29
N MET A 137 -14.75 -1.18 17.89
CA MET A 137 -14.71 -1.68 16.53
C MET A 137 -15.98 -1.27 15.79
N TYR A 138 -15.87 -0.28 14.90
CA TYR A 138 -16.99 0.14 14.05
C TYR A 138 -17.30 -0.93 12.99
N ILE A 139 -18.58 -1.31 12.89
CA ILE A 139 -19.07 -2.25 11.89
C ILE A 139 -19.75 -1.48 10.77
N PRO A 140 -19.13 -1.41 9.57
CA PRO A 140 -19.72 -0.75 8.41
C PRO A 140 -21.11 -1.30 8.07
N PHE A 141 -21.98 -0.48 7.50
CA PHE A 141 -23.37 -0.75 7.12
C PHE A 141 -24.35 -0.90 8.28
N PHE A 142 -23.91 -1.28 9.48
CA PHE A 142 -24.79 -1.41 10.65
C PHE A 142 -24.79 -0.14 11.52
N GLY A 143 -23.78 0.72 11.34
CA GLY A 143 -23.66 1.96 12.11
C GLY A 143 -23.46 1.74 13.61
N ILE A 144 -22.96 0.57 14.01
CA ILE A 144 -22.74 0.21 15.42
C ILE A 144 -21.24 0.07 15.71
N SER A 145 -20.83 0.43 16.93
CA SER A 145 -19.49 0.19 17.45
C SER A 145 -19.55 -0.85 18.57
N ILE A 146 -18.68 -1.85 18.52
CA ILE A 146 -18.57 -2.89 19.53
C ILE A 146 -17.33 -2.60 20.37
N PRO A 147 -17.48 -2.36 21.70
CA PRO A 147 -16.33 -2.21 22.58
C PRO A 147 -15.63 -3.56 22.73
N LEU A 148 -14.35 -3.59 22.45
CA LEU A 148 -13.50 -4.76 22.62
C LEU A 148 -12.60 -4.61 23.83
N HIS A 149 -12.28 -5.73 24.48
CA HIS A 149 -11.24 -5.73 25.49
C HIS A 149 -9.91 -5.24 24.86
N PRO A 150 -9.16 -4.30 25.49
CA PRO A 150 -7.97 -3.68 24.91
C PRO A 150 -6.95 -4.68 24.33
N ILE A 151 -6.72 -5.79 25.06
CA ILE A 151 -5.79 -6.84 24.59
C ILE A 151 -6.29 -7.46 23.26
N VAL A 152 -7.59 -7.79 23.18
CA VAL A 152 -8.18 -8.37 21.96
C VAL A 152 -8.09 -7.39 20.82
N TYR A 153 -8.40 -6.12 21.07
CA TYR A 153 -8.31 -5.05 20.07
C TYR A 153 -6.88 -4.90 19.54
N ILE A 154 -5.87 -4.88 20.43
CA ILE A 154 -4.45 -4.74 20.03
C ILE A 154 -4.02 -5.90 19.14
N PHE A 155 -4.29 -7.15 19.53
CA PHE A 155 -3.91 -8.33 18.72
C PHE A 155 -4.62 -8.34 17.37
N LEU A 156 -5.92 -8.02 17.34
CA LEU A 156 -6.68 -7.93 16.09
C LEU A 156 -6.14 -6.80 15.20
N SER A 157 -5.84 -5.65 15.78
CA SER A 157 -5.27 -4.50 15.06
C SER A 157 -3.89 -4.82 14.47
N MET A 158 -3.02 -5.50 15.23
CA MET A 158 -1.72 -5.95 14.72
C MET A 158 -1.88 -6.90 13.55
N PHE A 159 -2.82 -7.85 13.64
CA PHE A 159 -3.12 -8.79 12.56
C PHE A 159 -3.62 -8.04 11.31
N ILE A 160 -4.53 -7.07 11.46
CA ILE A 160 -5.05 -6.25 10.35
C ILE A 160 -3.93 -5.42 9.73
N MET A 161 -3.10 -4.74 10.54
CA MET A 161 -2.01 -3.89 10.04
C MET A 161 -0.97 -4.67 9.24
N VAL A 162 -0.44 -5.75 9.82
CA VAL A 162 0.57 -6.58 9.15
C VAL A 162 -0.03 -7.29 7.95
N GLY A 163 -1.27 -7.76 8.05
CA GLY A 163 -1.99 -8.40 6.95
C GLY A 163 -2.22 -7.43 5.78
N CYS A 164 -2.69 -6.23 6.06
CA CYS A 164 -2.91 -5.18 5.05
C CYS A 164 -1.60 -4.77 4.38
N ASP A 165 -0.54 -4.54 5.17
CA ASP A 165 0.76 -4.13 4.66
C ASP A 165 1.34 -5.17 3.67
N ASN A 166 1.32 -6.45 4.06
CA ASN A 166 1.77 -7.52 3.16
C ASN A 166 0.84 -7.72 1.95
N ALA A 167 -0.47 -7.50 2.10
CA ALA A 167 -1.43 -7.66 1.02
C ALA A 167 -1.20 -6.61 -0.09
N VAL A 168 -0.91 -5.36 0.27
CA VAL A 168 -0.53 -4.31 -0.69
C VAL A 168 0.80 -4.65 -1.35
N ASN A 169 1.77 -5.17 -0.61
CA ASN A 169 3.07 -5.60 -1.17
C ASN A 169 2.91 -6.78 -2.16
N ILE A 170 2.06 -7.77 -1.86
CA ILE A 170 1.76 -8.88 -2.79
C ILE A 170 1.11 -8.37 -4.09
N THR A 171 0.33 -7.30 -4.02
CA THR A 171 -0.35 -6.70 -5.19
C THR A 171 0.63 -5.99 -6.13
N ASP A 172 1.85 -5.67 -5.70
CA ASP A 172 2.88 -5.02 -6.53
C ASP A 172 3.65 -6.02 -7.43
N GLY A 173 2.92 -6.91 -8.12
CA GLY A 173 3.50 -7.97 -8.97
C GLY A 173 3.49 -7.67 -10.46
N VAL A 174 2.72 -6.68 -10.91
CA VAL A 174 2.53 -6.29 -12.32
C VAL A 174 2.64 -4.79 -12.47
N ASP A 175 3.18 -4.32 -13.61
CA ASP A 175 3.42 -2.90 -13.90
C ASP A 175 2.13 -2.07 -13.70
N GLY A 176 2.17 -1.09 -12.79
CA GLY A 176 1.06 -0.19 -12.52
C GLY A 176 -0.07 -0.77 -11.64
N LEU A 177 -0.05 -2.06 -11.28
CA LEU A 177 -1.18 -2.70 -10.60
C LEU A 177 -1.40 -2.12 -9.20
N SER A 178 -0.39 -2.16 -8.34
CA SER A 178 -0.51 -1.67 -6.95
C SER A 178 -0.93 -0.20 -6.90
N SER A 179 -0.32 0.66 -7.73
CA SER A 179 -0.67 2.09 -7.80
C SER A 179 -2.10 2.33 -8.26
N SER A 180 -2.56 1.59 -9.30
CA SER A 180 -3.90 1.75 -9.87
C SER A 180 -5.00 1.24 -8.93
N VAL A 181 -4.74 0.17 -8.18
CA VAL A 181 -5.65 -0.35 -7.14
C VAL A 181 -5.69 0.58 -5.93
N THR A 182 -4.55 1.17 -5.55
CA THR A 182 -4.47 2.06 -4.38
C THR A 182 -5.09 3.44 -4.65
N LEU A 183 -5.11 3.90 -5.90
CA LEU A 183 -5.64 5.22 -6.25
C LEU A 183 -7.11 5.43 -5.80
N PRO A 184 -8.09 4.56 -6.14
CA PRO A 184 -9.46 4.70 -5.65
C PRO A 184 -9.56 4.58 -4.12
N VAL A 185 -8.69 3.82 -3.48
CA VAL A 185 -8.63 3.71 -2.02
C VAL A 185 -8.21 5.04 -1.39
N MET A 186 -7.22 5.74 -1.96
CA MET A 186 -6.82 7.08 -1.51
C MET A 186 -7.91 8.12 -1.73
N VAL A 187 -8.63 8.04 -2.85
CA VAL A 187 -9.81 8.90 -3.10
C VAL A 187 -10.89 8.64 -2.05
N PHE A 188 -11.19 7.38 -1.74
CA PHE A 188 -12.13 7.00 -0.68
C PHE A 188 -11.73 7.59 0.67
N PHE A 189 -10.49 7.39 1.11
CA PHE A 189 -10.04 7.90 2.41
C PHE A 189 -10.00 9.42 2.47
N THR A 190 -9.66 10.10 1.36
CA THR A 190 -9.78 11.56 1.26
C THR A 190 -11.22 12.02 1.50
N ALA A 191 -12.17 11.39 0.81
CA ALA A 191 -13.59 11.71 0.95
C ALA A 191 -14.14 11.36 2.34
N ALA A 192 -13.76 10.22 2.90
CA ALA A 192 -14.18 9.77 4.22
C ALA A 192 -13.67 10.72 5.33
N ALA A 193 -12.42 11.16 5.25
CA ALA A 193 -11.85 12.13 6.18
C ALA A 193 -12.59 13.48 6.09
N ILE A 194 -12.93 13.93 4.89
CA ILE A 194 -13.75 15.16 4.68
C ILE A 194 -15.14 14.98 5.29
N LYS A 195 -15.80 13.83 5.09
CA LYS A 195 -17.13 13.52 5.63
C LYS A 195 -17.14 13.55 7.16
N GLN A 196 -16.05 13.09 7.81
CA GLN A 196 -15.88 13.16 9.26
C GLN A 196 -15.39 14.52 9.78
N GLY A 197 -15.19 15.53 8.92
CA GLY A 197 -14.66 16.84 9.29
C GLY A 197 -13.16 16.86 9.62
N LYS A 198 -12.45 15.74 9.43
CA LYS A 198 -11.00 15.57 9.66
C LYS A 198 -10.19 16.07 8.45
N TYR A 199 -10.29 17.38 8.15
CA TYR A 199 -9.72 17.97 6.92
C TYR A 199 -8.19 17.87 6.84
N ASP A 200 -7.49 17.95 7.98
CA ASP A 200 -6.02 17.85 8.01
C ASP A 200 -5.57 16.40 7.75
N LEU A 201 -6.33 15.41 8.22
CA LEU A 201 -6.10 14.00 7.92
C LEU A 201 -6.27 13.70 6.43
N ALA A 202 -7.19 14.41 5.72
CA ALA A 202 -7.42 14.24 4.29
C ALA A 202 -6.23 14.64 3.41
N LEU A 203 -5.27 15.42 3.94
CA LEU A 203 -4.14 15.94 3.15
C LEU A 203 -3.19 14.85 2.66
N LEU A 204 -2.90 13.84 3.49
CA LEU A 204 -2.02 12.74 3.10
C LEU A 204 -2.60 11.90 1.97
N PRO A 205 -3.82 11.32 2.08
CA PRO A 205 -4.39 10.55 0.98
C PRO A 205 -4.62 11.41 -0.26
N ALA A 206 -4.98 12.70 -0.14
CA ALA A 206 -5.10 13.60 -1.28
C ALA A 206 -3.75 13.83 -1.99
N SER A 207 -2.66 14.03 -1.23
CA SER A 207 -1.31 14.12 -1.80
C SER A 207 -0.93 12.85 -2.56
N LEU A 208 -1.29 11.68 -1.99
CA LEU A 208 -1.03 10.39 -2.62
C LEU A 208 -1.90 10.14 -3.87
N VAL A 209 -3.13 10.67 -3.94
CA VAL A 209 -3.91 10.65 -5.19
C VAL A 209 -3.11 11.30 -6.31
N GLY A 210 -2.61 12.52 -6.11
CA GLY A 210 -1.78 13.20 -7.10
C GLY A 210 -0.45 12.48 -7.34
N GLY A 211 0.22 12.09 -6.26
CA GLY A 211 1.52 11.42 -6.31
C GLY A 211 1.49 10.10 -7.08
N LEU A 212 0.45 9.28 -6.87
CA LEU A 212 0.28 7.99 -7.57
C LEU A 212 -0.11 8.18 -9.04
N ILE A 213 -0.94 9.19 -9.37
CA ILE A 213 -1.23 9.54 -10.77
C ILE A 213 0.07 9.87 -11.50
N ALA A 214 0.92 10.74 -10.93
CA ALA A 214 2.20 11.10 -11.53
C ALA A 214 3.17 9.90 -11.58
N TYR A 215 3.20 9.08 -10.55
CA TYR A 215 4.01 7.86 -10.52
C TYR A 215 3.60 6.87 -11.62
N LEU A 216 2.30 6.71 -11.91
CA LEU A 216 1.79 5.83 -12.96
C LEU A 216 2.34 6.20 -14.35
N PHE A 217 2.67 7.45 -14.67
CA PHE A 217 3.33 7.80 -15.94
C PHE A 217 4.71 7.13 -16.12
N TYR A 218 5.34 6.73 -15.02
CA TYR A 218 6.62 6.04 -15.03
C TYR A 218 6.48 4.53 -14.79
N ASN A 219 5.42 4.11 -14.08
CA ASN A 219 5.21 2.71 -13.70
C ASN A 219 4.20 1.98 -14.59
N TRP A 220 3.49 2.69 -15.51
CA TRP A 220 2.62 2.05 -16.49
C TRP A 220 3.41 1.15 -17.43
N HIS A 221 2.77 0.04 -17.85
CA HIS A 221 3.42 -0.93 -18.74
C HIS A 221 3.80 -0.33 -20.11
N PRO A 222 5.04 -0.50 -20.59
CA PRO A 222 6.20 -1.08 -19.90
C PRO A 222 6.82 -0.12 -18.88
N ALA A 223 6.98 -0.58 -17.65
CA ALA A 223 7.42 0.26 -16.53
C ALA A 223 8.87 0.77 -16.69
N LYS A 224 9.08 2.05 -16.40
CA LYS A 224 10.41 2.70 -16.37
C LYS A 224 11.06 2.62 -14.98
N VAL A 225 10.27 2.33 -13.95
CA VAL A 225 10.68 2.18 -12.55
C VAL A 225 9.65 1.33 -11.79
N PHE A 226 10.11 0.49 -10.87
CA PHE A 226 9.26 -0.25 -9.92
C PHE A 226 9.24 0.45 -8.57
N MET A 227 8.11 0.37 -7.85
CA MET A 227 8.02 1.04 -6.55
C MET A 227 8.89 0.40 -5.49
N GLY A 228 9.14 -0.90 -5.59
CA GLY A 228 9.88 -1.69 -4.63
C GLY A 228 9.10 -1.93 -3.33
N ASP A 229 9.69 -2.72 -2.44
CA ASP A 229 9.13 -2.96 -1.11
C ASP A 229 9.05 -1.66 -0.29
N THR A 230 9.96 -0.71 -0.54
CA THR A 230 9.93 0.65 0.03
C THR A 230 8.58 1.34 -0.22
N GLY A 231 8.10 1.30 -1.47
CA GLY A 231 6.85 1.97 -1.86
C GLY A 231 5.61 1.20 -1.45
N SER A 232 5.59 -0.12 -1.69
CA SER A 232 4.41 -0.95 -1.45
C SER A 232 4.10 -1.11 0.04
N LEU A 233 5.10 -1.28 0.92
CA LEU A 233 4.90 -1.31 2.37
C LEU A 233 4.52 0.07 2.92
N PHE A 234 5.08 1.17 2.37
CA PHE A 234 4.60 2.50 2.74
C PHE A 234 3.10 2.66 2.43
N LEU A 235 2.65 2.26 1.23
CA LEU A 235 1.23 2.34 0.85
C LEU A 235 0.35 1.44 1.72
N GLY A 236 0.80 0.22 2.04
CA GLY A 236 0.12 -0.67 2.96
C GLY A 236 -0.07 -0.03 4.34
N GLY A 237 0.99 0.61 4.83
CA GLY A 237 0.96 1.41 6.07
C GLY A 237 -0.05 2.55 6.01
N VAL A 238 -0.09 3.31 4.91
CA VAL A 238 -1.07 4.41 4.73
C VAL A 238 -2.50 3.87 4.74
N VAL A 239 -2.77 2.80 3.98
CA VAL A 239 -4.11 2.22 3.85
C VAL A 239 -4.63 1.75 5.21
N CYS A 240 -3.83 1.01 5.97
CA CYS A 240 -4.28 0.55 7.29
C CYS A 240 -4.34 1.69 8.30
N ALA A 241 -3.34 2.58 8.36
CA ALA A 241 -3.31 3.68 9.31
C ALA A 241 -4.48 4.65 9.14
N LEU A 242 -4.89 4.95 7.90
CA LEU A 242 -6.07 5.79 7.62
C LEU A 242 -7.35 5.13 8.13
N ALA A 243 -7.51 3.82 7.95
CA ALA A 243 -8.67 3.11 8.46
C ALA A 243 -8.77 3.16 9.99
N PHE A 244 -7.63 3.05 10.69
CA PHE A 244 -7.58 3.22 12.14
C PHE A 244 -7.76 4.68 12.59
N ALA A 245 -7.17 5.65 11.90
CA ALA A 245 -7.31 7.08 12.22
C ALA A 245 -8.73 7.62 11.99
N LEU A 246 -9.51 6.94 11.17
CA LEU A 246 -10.93 7.22 10.92
C LEU A 246 -11.86 6.34 11.77
N ASP A 247 -11.33 5.55 12.70
CA ASP A 247 -12.07 4.65 13.60
C ASP A 247 -12.92 3.60 12.85
N MET A 248 -12.51 3.20 11.64
CA MET A 248 -13.26 2.24 10.82
C MET A 248 -12.38 1.12 10.23
N PRO A 249 -11.58 0.37 11.05
CA PRO A 249 -10.63 -0.61 10.52
C PRO A 249 -11.28 -1.73 9.71
N LEU A 250 -12.53 -2.12 9.98
CA LEU A 250 -13.25 -3.15 9.22
C LEU A 250 -13.66 -2.69 7.81
N ILE A 251 -13.59 -1.39 7.50
CA ILE A 251 -13.82 -0.90 6.14
C ILE A 251 -12.80 -1.46 5.15
N LEU A 252 -11.63 -1.89 5.64
CA LEU A 252 -10.59 -2.52 4.84
C LEU A 252 -11.05 -3.79 4.13
N ILE A 253 -12.10 -4.47 4.62
CA ILE A 253 -12.71 -5.62 3.94
C ILE A 253 -13.24 -5.20 2.56
N PHE A 254 -13.76 -3.97 2.45
CA PHE A 254 -14.29 -3.43 1.21
C PHE A 254 -13.23 -2.69 0.41
N VAL A 255 -12.62 -1.64 0.96
CA VAL A 255 -11.63 -0.84 0.21
C VAL A 255 -10.37 -1.63 -0.11
N GLY A 256 -10.02 -2.62 0.72
CA GLY A 256 -8.90 -3.53 0.54
C GLY A 256 -9.25 -4.83 -0.20
N PHE A 257 -10.44 -4.95 -0.79
CA PHE A 257 -10.93 -6.20 -1.37
C PHE A 257 -9.98 -6.84 -2.37
N VAL A 258 -9.40 -6.05 -3.27
CA VAL A 258 -8.43 -6.54 -4.27
C VAL A 258 -7.19 -7.09 -3.58
N TYR A 259 -6.64 -6.38 -2.60
CA TYR A 259 -5.48 -6.83 -1.82
C TYR A 259 -5.77 -8.14 -1.07
N ILE A 260 -6.99 -8.26 -0.52
CA ILE A 260 -7.44 -9.49 0.15
C ILE A 260 -7.51 -10.64 -0.86
N CYS A 261 -8.08 -10.43 -2.06
CA CYS A 261 -8.14 -11.45 -3.09
C CYS A 261 -6.75 -11.94 -3.52
N GLU A 262 -5.79 -11.01 -3.68
CA GLU A 262 -4.40 -11.35 -3.99
C GLU A 262 -3.80 -12.25 -2.92
N THR A 263 -3.91 -11.85 -1.65
CA THR A 263 -3.34 -12.59 -0.52
C THR A 263 -4.04 -13.93 -0.29
N VAL A 264 -5.38 -13.94 -0.31
CA VAL A 264 -6.17 -15.17 -0.13
C VAL A 264 -5.87 -16.17 -1.24
N SER A 265 -5.66 -15.72 -2.48
CA SER A 265 -5.29 -16.61 -3.58
C SER A 265 -3.96 -17.34 -3.32
N VAL A 266 -2.98 -16.66 -2.69
CA VAL A 266 -1.71 -17.28 -2.28
C VAL A 266 -1.93 -18.29 -1.16
N ILE A 267 -2.69 -17.92 -0.12
CA ILE A 267 -2.99 -18.82 1.03
C ILE A 267 -3.69 -20.08 0.54
N LEU A 268 -4.72 -19.94 -0.29
CA LEU A 268 -5.48 -21.05 -0.85
C LEU A 268 -4.60 -21.93 -1.76
N GLN A 269 -3.78 -21.33 -2.62
CA GLN A 269 -2.86 -22.06 -3.48
C GLN A 269 -1.88 -22.90 -2.69
N VAL A 270 -1.23 -22.30 -1.67
CA VAL A 270 -0.23 -23.00 -0.84
C VAL A 270 -0.89 -24.10 -0.01
N GLY A 271 -2.05 -23.80 0.59
CA GLY A 271 -2.82 -24.78 1.36
C GLY A 271 -3.24 -25.98 0.51
N TYR A 272 -3.87 -25.72 -0.65
CA TYR A 272 -4.32 -26.76 -1.56
C TYR A 272 -3.15 -27.59 -2.12
N PHE A 273 -2.05 -26.93 -2.49
CA PHE A 273 -0.86 -27.62 -3.00
C PHE A 273 -0.27 -28.59 -1.98
N LYS A 274 -0.20 -28.19 -0.70
CA LYS A 274 0.27 -29.05 0.39
C LYS A 274 -0.69 -30.20 0.66
N LEU A 275 -2.00 -29.94 0.73
CA LEU A 275 -3.02 -30.95 1.01
C LEU A 275 -3.17 -32.00 -0.10
N THR A 276 -2.95 -31.59 -1.36
CA THR A 276 -3.14 -32.45 -2.54
C THR A 276 -1.82 -33.01 -3.11
N HIS A 277 -0.70 -32.86 -2.36
CA HIS A 277 0.61 -33.33 -2.77
C HIS A 277 1.04 -32.87 -4.16
N GLY A 278 0.86 -31.57 -4.45
CA GLY A 278 1.39 -30.95 -5.66
C GLY A 278 0.36 -30.47 -6.70
N LYS A 279 -0.94 -30.66 -6.48
CA LYS A 279 -1.96 -30.11 -7.39
C LYS A 279 -2.12 -28.61 -7.17
N ARG A 280 -2.38 -27.88 -8.24
CA ARG A 280 -2.58 -26.42 -8.20
C ARG A 280 -4.07 -26.09 -8.30
N LEU A 281 -4.55 -25.15 -7.43
CA LEU A 281 -5.90 -24.62 -7.49
C LEU A 281 -6.00 -23.57 -8.61
N PHE A 282 -5.07 -22.62 -8.60
CA PHE A 282 -4.90 -21.61 -9.64
C PHE A 282 -3.72 -21.99 -10.54
N LYS A 283 -3.72 -21.53 -11.79
CA LYS A 283 -2.57 -21.74 -12.71
C LYS A 283 -1.27 -21.17 -12.09
N MET A 284 -1.38 -20.06 -11.37
CA MET A 284 -0.33 -19.43 -10.58
C MET A 284 -0.98 -18.53 -9.51
N ALA A 285 -0.30 -18.28 -8.39
CA ALA A 285 -0.67 -17.29 -7.38
C ALA A 285 0.53 -16.33 -7.18
N PRO A 286 0.28 -15.06 -6.84
CA PRO A 286 -1.01 -14.39 -6.62
C PRO A 286 -1.95 -14.39 -7.84
N ILE A 287 -3.23 -13.95 -7.64
CA ILE A 287 -4.27 -14.16 -8.67
C ILE A 287 -4.04 -13.35 -9.96
N HIS A 288 -3.34 -12.22 -9.91
CA HIS A 288 -2.95 -11.49 -11.13
C HIS A 288 -2.14 -12.38 -12.09
N HIS A 289 -1.21 -13.21 -11.58
CA HIS A 289 -0.45 -14.17 -12.41
C HIS A 289 -1.32 -15.30 -12.97
N HIS A 290 -2.42 -15.66 -12.28
CA HIS A 290 -3.40 -16.58 -12.85
C HIS A 290 -4.01 -16.02 -14.13
N PHE A 291 -4.41 -14.74 -14.13
CA PHE A 291 -4.98 -14.07 -15.29
C PHE A 291 -3.96 -13.88 -16.42
N GLU A 292 -2.69 -13.57 -16.12
CA GLU A 292 -1.61 -13.58 -17.12
C GLU A 292 -1.51 -14.95 -17.80
N LYS A 293 -1.51 -16.05 -17.03
CA LYS A 293 -1.52 -17.42 -17.57
C LYS A 293 -2.82 -17.80 -18.28
N CYS A 294 -3.88 -17.04 -18.13
CA CYS A 294 -5.10 -17.15 -18.91
C CYS A 294 -5.08 -16.30 -20.18
N GLY A 295 -3.95 -15.63 -20.47
CA GLY A 295 -3.75 -14.84 -21.69
C GLY A 295 -4.20 -13.38 -21.59
N TRP A 296 -4.46 -12.87 -20.37
CA TRP A 296 -4.71 -11.45 -20.21
C TRP A 296 -3.41 -10.67 -20.27
N LYS A 297 -3.45 -9.51 -20.96
CA LYS A 297 -2.36 -8.54 -20.97
C LYS A 297 -2.29 -7.81 -19.61
N GLU A 298 -1.10 -7.34 -19.22
CA GLU A 298 -0.88 -6.63 -17.97
C GLU A 298 -1.82 -5.44 -17.84
N GLU A 299 -1.99 -4.62 -18.88
CA GLU A 299 -2.87 -3.44 -18.85
C GLU A 299 -4.34 -3.81 -18.59
N LYS A 300 -4.81 -4.95 -19.13
CA LYS A 300 -6.17 -5.43 -18.89
C LYS A 300 -6.36 -5.82 -17.42
N ILE A 301 -5.37 -6.51 -16.83
CA ILE A 301 -5.40 -6.88 -15.41
C ILE A 301 -5.47 -5.62 -14.55
N VAL A 302 -4.60 -4.65 -14.81
CA VAL A 302 -4.54 -3.37 -14.09
C VAL A 302 -5.88 -2.63 -14.15
N ILE A 303 -6.46 -2.47 -15.35
CA ILE A 303 -7.72 -1.75 -15.52
C ILE A 303 -8.87 -2.46 -14.81
N VAL A 304 -8.98 -3.79 -14.94
CA VAL A 304 -10.06 -4.55 -14.30
C VAL A 304 -9.92 -4.52 -12.78
N PHE A 305 -8.72 -4.71 -12.24
CA PHE A 305 -8.51 -4.71 -10.79
C PHE A 305 -8.73 -3.31 -10.18
N ALA A 306 -8.28 -2.25 -10.87
CA ALA A 306 -8.55 -0.87 -10.46
C ALA A 306 -10.06 -0.57 -10.51
N ALA A 307 -10.79 -1.03 -11.53
CA ALA A 307 -12.23 -0.88 -11.62
C ALA A 307 -12.95 -1.63 -10.48
N VAL A 308 -12.53 -2.86 -10.16
CA VAL A 308 -13.05 -3.60 -9.00
C VAL A 308 -12.78 -2.85 -7.71
N SER A 309 -11.56 -2.34 -7.51
CA SER A 309 -11.23 -1.53 -6.33
C SER A 309 -12.12 -0.28 -6.24
N ALA A 310 -12.35 0.43 -7.36
CA ALA A 310 -13.23 1.60 -7.39
C ALA A 310 -14.67 1.24 -7.02
N VAL A 311 -15.22 0.15 -7.58
CA VAL A 311 -16.58 -0.33 -7.23
C VAL A 311 -16.66 -0.68 -5.75
N MET A 312 -15.67 -1.37 -5.20
CA MET A 312 -15.63 -1.72 -3.77
C MET A 312 -15.51 -0.49 -2.87
N CYS A 313 -14.77 0.55 -3.29
CA CYS A 313 -14.73 1.84 -2.59
C CYS A 313 -16.08 2.57 -2.63
N ILE A 314 -16.82 2.50 -3.75
CA ILE A 314 -18.19 3.05 -3.84
C ILE A 314 -19.13 2.28 -2.90
N LEU A 315 -19.05 0.95 -2.86
CA LEU A 315 -19.82 0.15 -1.91
C LEU A 315 -19.46 0.49 -0.46
N ALA A 316 -18.15 0.62 -0.16
CA ALA A 316 -17.68 1.03 1.17
C ALA A 316 -18.26 2.39 1.59
N TRP A 317 -18.43 3.33 0.65
CA TRP A 317 -19.02 4.65 0.90
C TRP A 317 -20.45 4.57 1.43
N LEU A 318 -21.22 3.55 1.03
CA LEU A 318 -22.57 3.31 1.52
C LEU A 318 -22.58 2.77 2.96
N GLY A 319 -21.45 2.29 3.44
CA GLY A 319 -21.29 1.70 4.79
C GLY A 319 -20.77 2.66 5.87
N ILE A 320 -20.52 3.93 5.52
CA ILE A 320 -19.96 4.94 6.44
C ILE A 320 -20.85 6.13 6.62
#